data_4803761d83910b0132a0a5cbaf92b9ab
#
_entry.id   4803761d83910b0132a0a5cbaf92b9ab
#
_cell.length_a   1.000
_cell.length_b   1.000
_cell.length_c   1.000
_cell.angle_alpha   90.00
_cell.angle_beta   90.00
_cell.angle_gamma   90.00
#
_symmetry.space_group_name_H-M   'P 1'
#
loop_
_entity.id
_entity.type
_entity.pdbx_description
1 polymer ?
#
loop_
_entity_poly.entity_id
_entity_poly.type
_entity_poly.pdbx_seq_one_letter_code
_entity_poly.pdbx_strand_id
1 'polypeptide(L)'
;LIEQVIGREVLDSRGNPTVEVEVVLDSGASGRAIVPSGASTGTFEAVELRDGGDRYRGKGVLSAVANVNGEIADFLGGFDALDQRGVDLAMIDADGTPNKARLGANAILGVSLATARAAADELDLPLYRYVGGAGAHVLPVPMMNVVNGGVHADNSIDLQEFMIMPVGAASFTEALRWGAETYHALAGVLHERGLSTAVGDEGGFAPNLAHNEDAVRILVEAIEAAGRVPGDEIAIAMDPASSELYRDGAYVLAGEGRTLSSDEMVAYFVDLVDRYPIVSLEDGMAEDDWDGWTSLTTALGSKVQLVGDDVFVTNEERLRRGIDGGTANAILIKVNQIGTLTETLGTMDLATRNAYACVMSHRSGETEDTSIADLAVATNCGQIKTGAPARSDRVAKYNQLLRIEEQLGESAAFRGRSSLASRGAAR
;
A
#
# COMPACT_ATOMS: atom_id res chain seq x y z
N LEU A 1 14.00 27.77 6.91
CA LEU A 1 15.00 27.05 6.09
C LEU A 1 15.41 25.76 6.80
N ILE A 2 15.90 24.76 6.07
CA ILE A 2 16.45 23.52 6.65
C ILE A 2 17.75 23.85 7.38
N GLU A 3 17.80 23.57 8.68
CA GLU A 3 19.00 23.76 9.53
C GLU A 3 19.71 22.43 9.77
N GLN A 4 18.97 21.34 10.03
CA GLN A 4 19.55 20.03 10.29
C GLN A 4 18.75 18.92 9.59
N VAL A 5 19.48 17.92 9.12
CA VAL A 5 18.94 16.65 8.63
C VAL A 5 19.66 15.52 9.37
N ILE A 6 18.92 14.72 10.12
CA ILE A 6 19.47 13.71 11.02
C ILE A 6 18.86 12.35 10.67
N GLY A 7 19.70 11.42 10.22
CA GLY A 7 19.32 10.03 9.95
C GLY A 7 19.72 9.10 11.10
N ARG A 8 18.91 8.09 11.38
CA ARG A 8 19.23 7.01 12.32
C ARG A 8 18.68 5.68 11.86
N GLU A 9 19.34 4.60 12.31
CA GLU A 9 18.85 3.25 12.08
C GLU A 9 17.87 2.88 13.20
N VAL A 10 16.65 2.46 12.83
CA VAL A 10 15.62 1.96 13.74
C VAL A 10 15.13 0.59 13.26
N LEU A 11 14.20 -0.06 13.97
CA LEU A 11 13.67 -1.35 13.58
C LEU A 11 12.24 -1.25 13.00
N ASP A 12 11.98 -2.02 11.96
CA ASP A 12 10.64 -2.23 11.40
C ASP A 12 9.83 -3.28 12.20
N SER A 13 8.58 -3.51 11.81
CA SER A 13 7.65 -4.47 12.44
C SER A 13 8.12 -5.93 12.38
N ARG A 14 9.10 -6.25 11.54
CA ARG A 14 9.73 -7.57 11.43
C ARG A 14 11.06 -7.66 12.19
N GLY A 15 11.47 -6.59 12.87
CA GLY A 15 12.77 -6.49 13.56
C GLY A 15 13.95 -6.32 12.61
N ASN A 16 13.72 -5.92 11.35
CA ASN A 16 14.78 -5.55 10.43
C ASN A 16 15.10 -4.06 10.55
N PRO A 17 16.36 -3.64 10.34
CA PRO A 17 16.72 -2.24 10.29
C PRO A 17 16.01 -1.48 9.17
N THR A 18 15.64 -0.25 9.47
CA THR A 18 15.18 0.74 8.50
C THR A 18 15.68 2.14 8.86
N VAL A 19 15.46 3.10 7.96
CA VAL A 19 15.92 4.49 8.11
C VAL A 19 14.82 5.34 8.73
N GLU A 20 15.16 6.04 9.82
CA GLU A 20 14.38 7.18 10.33
C GLU A 20 15.14 8.46 10.03
N VAL A 21 14.44 9.48 9.57
CA VAL A 21 14.99 10.81 9.33
C VAL A 21 14.22 11.85 10.11
N GLU A 22 14.93 12.81 10.66
CA GLU A 22 14.40 14.01 11.30
C GLU A 22 14.98 15.26 10.60
N VAL A 23 14.11 16.18 10.21
CA VAL A 23 14.47 17.47 9.63
C VAL A 23 14.08 18.55 10.62
N VAL A 24 15.02 19.45 10.94
CA VAL A 24 14.79 20.61 11.83
C VAL A 24 15.01 21.88 11.02
N LEU A 25 14.08 22.84 11.16
CA LEU A 25 14.13 24.15 10.52
C LEU A 25 14.76 25.21 11.44
N ASP A 26 15.25 26.29 10.86
CA ASP A 26 15.82 27.43 11.59
C ASP A 26 14.83 28.15 12.53
N SER A 27 13.54 27.94 12.33
CA SER A 27 12.46 28.37 13.25
C SER A 27 12.33 27.49 14.50
N GLY A 28 12.90 26.27 14.48
CA GLY A 28 12.70 25.20 15.46
C GLY A 28 11.57 24.23 15.12
N ALA A 29 10.79 24.47 14.06
CA ALA A 29 9.85 23.49 13.55
C ALA A 29 10.58 22.21 13.07
N SER A 30 9.96 21.06 13.22
CA SER A 30 10.61 19.79 12.91
C SER A 30 9.65 18.75 12.35
N GLY A 31 10.20 17.78 11.61
CA GLY A 31 9.46 16.67 11.08
C GLY A 31 10.28 15.38 11.11
N ARG A 32 9.62 14.27 11.42
CA ARG A 32 10.24 12.95 11.48
C ARG A 32 9.45 11.95 10.66
N ALA A 33 10.15 11.11 9.92
CA ALA A 33 9.55 10.02 9.14
C ALA A 33 10.40 8.76 9.21
N ILE A 34 9.74 7.61 9.16
CA ILE A 34 10.37 6.29 9.15
C ILE A 34 9.97 5.58 7.85
N VAL A 35 10.95 5.03 7.15
CA VAL A 35 10.75 4.42 5.84
C VAL A 35 10.28 2.97 5.97
N PRO A 36 9.19 2.56 5.30
CA PRO A 36 8.77 1.15 5.26
C PRO A 36 9.65 0.32 4.32
N SER A 37 9.57 -1.01 4.45
CA SER A 37 10.36 -1.97 3.66
C SER A 37 9.50 -3.15 3.16
N GLY A 38 9.62 -3.54 1.89
CA GLY A 38 8.92 -4.69 1.33
C GLY A 38 9.50 -6.04 1.75
N ALA A 39 8.67 -7.10 1.69
CA ALA A 39 9.13 -8.50 1.71
C ALA A 39 9.40 -8.99 0.29
N SER A 40 8.41 -8.85 -0.60
CA SER A 40 8.56 -8.93 -2.05
C SER A 40 8.89 -7.52 -2.59
N THR A 41 9.69 -7.44 -3.63
CA THR A 41 10.03 -6.18 -4.30
C THR A 41 9.90 -6.39 -5.81
N GLY A 42 9.10 -5.54 -6.47
CA GLY A 42 9.02 -5.51 -7.92
C GLY A 42 10.39 -5.19 -8.54
N THR A 43 10.69 -5.79 -9.68
CA THR A 43 11.99 -5.64 -10.36
C THR A 43 12.33 -4.17 -10.68
N PHE A 44 11.32 -3.32 -10.80
CA PHE A 44 11.46 -1.93 -11.23
C PHE A 44 11.34 -0.91 -10.10
N GLU A 45 11.30 -1.35 -8.83
CA GLU A 45 11.29 -0.47 -7.67
C GLU A 45 12.60 0.32 -7.54
N ALA A 46 12.52 1.51 -6.93
CA ALA A 46 13.68 2.24 -6.49
C ALA A 46 14.47 1.44 -5.43
N VAL A 47 15.80 1.57 -5.45
CA VAL A 47 16.69 0.72 -4.66
C VAL A 47 16.67 1.09 -3.18
N GLU A 48 16.23 0.17 -2.34
CA GLU A 48 16.45 0.22 -0.92
C GLU A 48 17.93 -0.12 -0.62
N LEU A 49 18.72 0.86 -0.17
CA LEU A 49 20.14 0.66 0.08
C LEU A 49 20.33 -0.15 1.38
N ARG A 50 20.93 -1.33 1.25
CA ARG A 50 21.29 -2.24 2.33
C ARG A 50 22.80 -2.44 2.39
N ASP A 51 23.34 -2.58 3.62
CA ASP A 51 24.79 -2.65 3.85
C ASP A 51 25.43 -3.96 3.36
N GLY A 52 24.65 -5.05 3.28
CA GLY A 52 25.21 -6.39 3.08
C GLY A 52 25.97 -6.90 4.30
N GLY A 53 26.81 -7.92 4.09
CA GLY A 53 27.64 -8.49 5.17
C GLY A 53 26.85 -9.23 6.25
N ASP A 54 27.43 -9.39 7.45
CA ASP A 54 26.88 -10.22 8.52
C ASP A 54 25.91 -9.49 9.45
N ARG A 55 26.04 -8.16 9.55
CA ARG A 55 25.21 -7.34 10.43
C ARG A 55 23.76 -7.38 9.97
N TYR A 56 22.85 -7.75 10.89
CA TYR A 56 21.43 -7.99 10.58
C TYR A 56 21.20 -8.89 9.35
N ARG A 57 22.10 -9.88 9.15
CA ARG A 57 22.06 -10.79 7.98
C ARG A 57 22.06 -10.04 6.64
N GLY A 58 22.85 -8.98 6.54
CA GLY A 58 22.96 -8.14 5.36
C GLY A 58 21.91 -7.03 5.23
N LYS A 59 20.96 -6.94 6.17
CA LYS A 59 19.83 -5.97 6.09
C LYS A 59 20.12 -4.64 6.79
N GLY A 60 21.35 -4.38 7.30
CA GLY A 60 21.73 -3.09 7.88
C GLY A 60 21.50 -1.93 6.92
N VAL A 61 21.31 -0.70 7.46
CA VAL A 61 21.08 0.52 6.68
C VAL A 61 22.01 1.67 7.05
N LEU A 62 23.18 1.35 7.66
CA LEU A 62 24.13 2.40 8.07
C LEU A 62 24.69 3.19 6.89
N SER A 63 24.82 2.59 5.70
CA SER A 63 25.23 3.29 4.49
C SER A 63 24.20 4.35 4.07
N ALA A 64 22.91 4.01 4.10
CA ALA A 64 21.84 4.96 3.85
C ALA A 64 21.81 6.07 4.92
N VAL A 65 21.96 5.71 6.20
CA VAL A 65 22.05 6.66 7.33
C VAL A 65 23.25 7.59 7.16
N ALA A 66 24.40 7.07 6.72
CA ALA A 66 25.58 7.89 6.46
C ALA A 66 25.36 8.88 5.31
N ASN A 67 24.64 8.48 4.25
CA ASN A 67 24.26 9.36 3.15
C ASN A 67 23.32 10.49 3.64
N VAL A 68 22.37 10.18 4.53
CA VAL A 68 21.50 11.22 5.14
C VAL A 68 22.32 12.21 5.96
N ASN A 69 23.18 11.71 6.88
CA ASN A 69 23.91 12.54 7.84
C ASN A 69 25.14 13.27 7.21
N GLY A 70 25.55 12.86 6.02
CA GLY A 70 26.66 13.46 5.28
C GLY A 70 26.16 14.23 4.06
N GLU A 71 26.30 13.62 2.87
CA GLU A 71 26.09 14.30 1.62
C GLU A 71 24.71 15.00 1.53
N ILE A 72 23.62 14.33 1.93
CA ILE A 72 22.28 14.93 1.84
C ILE A 72 22.14 16.11 2.80
N ALA A 73 22.56 15.96 4.06
CA ALA A 73 22.51 17.04 5.05
C ALA A 73 23.37 18.24 4.61
N ASP A 74 24.56 17.98 4.04
CA ASP A 74 25.49 19.02 3.63
C ASP A 74 24.92 19.91 2.51
N PHE A 75 24.27 19.35 1.49
CA PHE A 75 23.76 20.16 0.38
C PHE A 75 22.35 20.74 0.64
N LEU A 76 21.52 20.11 1.49
CA LEU A 76 20.19 20.62 1.80
C LEU A 76 20.18 21.75 2.85
N GLY A 77 21.29 21.96 3.57
CA GLY A 77 21.41 23.08 4.51
C GLY A 77 21.10 24.42 3.85
N GLY A 78 20.10 25.16 4.35
CA GLY A 78 19.62 26.42 3.81
C GLY A 78 18.57 26.32 2.71
N PHE A 79 18.13 25.12 2.31
CA PHE A 79 16.98 24.99 1.41
C PHE A 79 15.69 25.43 2.10
N ASP A 80 14.76 25.94 1.30
CA ASP A 80 13.41 26.22 1.78
C ASP A 80 12.62 24.91 1.88
N ALA A 81 12.24 24.49 3.10
CA ALA A 81 11.45 23.30 3.33
C ALA A 81 10.03 23.37 2.72
N LEU A 82 9.51 24.57 2.45
CA LEU A 82 8.22 24.74 1.79
C LEU A 82 8.31 24.45 0.27
N ASP A 83 9.51 24.49 -0.32
CA ASP A 83 9.73 24.03 -1.69
C ASP A 83 10.04 22.53 -1.74
N GLN A 84 9.04 21.71 -1.36
CA GLN A 84 9.15 20.25 -1.39
C GLN A 84 9.70 19.72 -2.71
N ARG A 85 9.22 20.29 -3.82
CA ARG A 85 9.65 19.85 -5.14
C ARG A 85 11.13 20.17 -5.39
N GLY A 86 11.60 21.34 -4.96
CA GLY A 86 13.00 21.72 -5.05
C GLY A 86 13.91 20.80 -4.23
N VAL A 87 13.49 20.45 -3.01
CA VAL A 87 14.21 19.51 -2.13
C VAL A 87 14.29 18.11 -2.76
N ASP A 88 13.16 17.57 -3.23
CA ASP A 88 13.11 16.22 -3.81
C ASP A 88 13.94 16.12 -5.09
N LEU A 89 13.82 17.09 -6.00
CA LEU A 89 14.59 17.13 -7.26
C LEU A 89 16.09 17.28 -7.01
N ALA A 90 16.50 18.08 -6.01
CA ALA A 90 17.91 18.20 -5.65
C ALA A 90 18.50 16.87 -5.17
N MET A 91 17.74 16.07 -4.40
CA MET A 91 18.17 14.73 -3.99
C MET A 91 18.24 13.74 -5.16
N ILE A 92 17.27 13.80 -6.08
CA ILE A 92 17.27 12.96 -7.30
C ILE A 92 18.46 13.29 -8.19
N ASP A 93 18.73 14.57 -8.42
CA ASP A 93 19.87 15.02 -9.22
C ASP A 93 21.20 14.66 -8.56
N ALA A 94 21.29 14.80 -7.24
CA ALA A 94 22.48 14.39 -6.48
C ALA A 94 22.70 12.87 -6.57
N ASP A 95 21.67 12.04 -6.49
CA ASP A 95 21.79 10.57 -6.67
C ASP A 95 22.30 10.24 -8.08
N GLY A 96 21.73 10.85 -9.11
CA GLY A 96 22.15 10.73 -10.50
C GLY A 96 21.95 9.36 -11.13
N THR A 97 21.27 8.42 -10.44
CA THR A 97 20.91 7.10 -10.98
C THR A 97 19.40 6.99 -11.24
N PRO A 98 18.96 6.18 -12.23
CA PRO A 98 17.53 6.10 -12.58
C PRO A 98 16.64 5.59 -11.44
N ASN A 99 17.19 4.79 -10.54
CA ASN A 99 16.47 4.07 -9.49
C ASN A 99 16.97 4.38 -8.06
N LYS A 100 17.66 5.52 -7.89
CA LYS A 100 18.18 5.99 -6.59
C LYS A 100 19.16 5.01 -5.91
N ALA A 101 19.93 4.28 -6.71
CA ALA A 101 20.82 3.23 -6.22
C ALA A 101 22.05 3.76 -5.48
N ARG A 102 22.46 5.02 -5.70
CA ARG A 102 23.67 5.59 -5.10
C ARG A 102 23.47 6.07 -3.66
N LEU A 103 22.49 6.91 -3.44
CA LEU A 103 22.15 7.43 -2.10
C LEU A 103 21.23 6.48 -1.34
N GLY A 104 20.40 5.75 -2.07
CA GLY A 104 19.37 4.87 -1.56
C GLY A 104 18.00 5.53 -1.51
N ALA A 105 16.98 4.87 -2.09
CA ALA A 105 15.61 5.37 -2.05
C ALA A 105 15.09 5.50 -0.61
N ASN A 106 15.54 4.66 0.32
CA ASN A 106 15.22 4.75 1.74
C ASN A 106 15.80 6.02 2.40
N ALA A 107 17.02 6.41 2.07
CA ALA A 107 17.61 7.68 2.54
C ALA A 107 16.83 8.88 1.99
N ILE A 108 16.61 8.91 0.67
CA ILE A 108 15.91 9.99 -0.04
C ILE A 108 14.47 10.14 0.44
N LEU A 109 13.71 9.04 0.54
CA LEU A 109 12.32 9.09 1.01
C LEU A 109 12.20 9.55 2.46
N GLY A 110 13.10 9.09 3.33
CA GLY A 110 13.11 9.53 4.73
C GLY A 110 13.24 11.04 4.83
N VAL A 111 14.15 11.64 4.07
CA VAL A 111 14.33 13.10 4.03
C VAL A 111 13.13 13.80 3.39
N SER A 112 12.60 13.28 2.29
CA SER A 112 11.44 13.85 1.58
C SER A 112 10.22 13.96 2.51
N LEU A 113 9.86 12.87 3.20
CA LEU A 113 8.71 12.86 4.12
C LEU A 113 8.95 13.67 5.39
N ALA A 114 10.17 13.61 5.96
CA ALA A 114 10.52 14.41 7.12
C ALA A 114 10.47 15.91 6.82
N THR A 115 10.91 16.33 5.61
CA THR A 115 10.81 17.72 5.14
C THR A 115 9.35 18.16 5.04
N ALA A 116 8.48 17.34 4.44
CA ALA A 116 7.05 17.66 4.36
C ALA A 116 6.40 17.83 5.74
N ARG A 117 6.80 17.01 6.72
CA ARG A 117 6.33 17.13 8.10
C ARG A 117 6.87 18.36 8.79
N ALA A 118 8.16 18.70 8.61
CA ALA A 118 8.74 19.93 9.16
C ALA A 118 8.07 21.18 8.58
N ALA A 119 7.79 21.18 7.26
CA ALA A 119 7.07 22.27 6.61
C ALA A 119 5.62 22.39 7.09
N ALA A 120 4.95 21.28 7.36
CA ALA A 120 3.61 21.27 7.94
C ALA A 120 3.62 21.84 9.38
N ASP A 121 4.59 21.45 10.20
CA ASP A 121 4.81 21.96 11.56
C ASP A 121 5.10 23.48 11.56
N GLU A 122 5.96 23.96 10.64
CA GLU A 122 6.25 25.38 10.44
C GLU A 122 4.98 26.23 10.19
N LEU A 123 4.00 25.64 9.51
CA LEU A 123 2.74 26.32 9.17
C LEU A 123 1.61 26.06 10.17
N ASP A 124 1.89 25.33 11.25
CA ASP A 124 0.88 24.87 12.25
C ASP A 124 -0.29 24.12 11.55
N LEU A 125 0.04 23.27 10.57
CA LEU A 125 -0.91 22.47 9.83
C LEU A 125 -0.66 20.97 10.03
N PRO A 126 -1.70 20.12 10.12
CA PRO A 126 -1.50 18.68 10.01
C PRO A 126 -1.03 18.32 8.60
N LEU A 127 -0.25 17.24 8.47
CA LEU A 127 0.39 16.84 7.20
C LEU A 127 -0.62 16.70 6.05
N TYR A 128 -1.79 16.08 6.29
CA TYR A 128 -2.81 15.93 5.25
C TYR A 128 -3.31 17.27 4.69
N ARG A 129 -3.37 18.29 5.56
CA ARG A 129 -3.81 19.63 5.17
C ARG A 129 -2.71 20.40 4.45
N TYR A 130 -1.47 20.26 4.89
CA TYR A 130 -0.32 20.85 4.23
C TYR A 130 -0.17 20.34 2.79
N VAL A 131 -0.19 19.01 2.60
CA VAL A 131 -0.01 18.39 1.28
C VAL A 131 -1.24 18.56 0.39
N GLY A 132 -2.44 18.38 0.93
CA GLY A 132 -3.68 18.34 0.15
C GLY A 132 -4.45 19.66 0.07
N GLY A 133 -4.00 20.67 0.84
CA GLY A 133 -4.64 21.99 0.87
C GLY A 133 -6.08 21.96 1.38
N ALA A 134 -6.86 22.97 1.00
CA ALA A 134 -8.25 23.13 1.42
C ALA A 134 -9.19 22.02 0.90
N GLY A 135 -8.79 21.30 -0.13
CA GLY A 135 -9.59 20.24 -0.74
C GLY A 135 -9.50 18.87 -0.04
N ALA A 136 -8.56 18.68 0.88
CA ALA A 136 -8.34 17.41 1.58
C ALA A 136 -9.44 17.15 2.62
N HIS A 137 -10.35 16.20 2.34
CA HIS A 137 -11.48 15.89 3.22
C HIS A 137 -12.07 14.48 3.05
N VAL A 138 -11.56 13.67 2.11
CA VAL A 138 -12.11 12.33 1.84
C VAL A 138 -11.34 11.29 2.66
N LEU A 139 -12.04 10.63 3.58
CA LEU A 139 -11.53 9.48 4.32
C LEU A 139 -11.53 8.25 3.39
N PRO A 140 -10.44 7.47 3.39
CA PRO A 140 -10.34 6.31 2.52
C PRO A 140 -11.15 5.11 3.02
N VAL A 141 -11.69 4.30 2.10
CA VAL A 141 -12.18 2.95 2.40
C VAL A 141 -10.99 2.07 2.77
N PRO A 142 -10.98 1.43 3.94
CA PRO A 142 -9.91 0.53 4.32
C PRO A 142 -10.04 -0.82 3.61
N MET A 143 -8.95 -1.28 3.00
CA MET A 143 -8.75 -2.64 2.50
C MET A 143 -7.94 -3.39 3.56
N MET A 144 -8.63 -4.19 4.38
CA MET A 144 -8.05 -4.83 5.56
C MET A 144 -7.65 -6.27 5.23
N ASN A 145 -6.35 -6.57 5.17
CA ASN A 145 -5.85 -7.92 4.94
C ASN A 145 -6.06 -8.79 6.20
N VAL A 146 -7.06 -9.69 6.15
CA VAL A 146 -7.47 -10.49 7.30
C VAL A 146 -7.13 -11.97 7.19
N VAL A 147 -6.79 -12.46 5.97
CA VAL A 147 -6.24 -13.81 5.72
C VAL A 147 -5.03 -13.71 4.83
N ASN A 148 -3.92 -14.31 5.27
CA ASN A 148 -2.64 -14.33 4.58
C ASN A 148 -2.32 -15.72 4.02
N GLY A 149 -1.75 -15.72 2.81
CA GLY A 149 -1.15 -16.89 2.16
C GLY A 149 0.14 -16.51 1.45
N GLY A 150 0.54 -17.27 0.44
CA GLY A 150 1.73 -17.01 -0.37
C GLY A 150 2.97 -16.74 0.48
N VAL A 151 3.75 -15.71 0.10
CA VAL A 151 5.00 -15.35 0.82
C VAL A 151 4.73 -14.68 2.19
N HIS A 152 3.50 -14.28 2.48
CA HIS A 152 3.12 -13.64 3.75
C HIS A 152 2.81 -14.63 4.88
N ALA A 153 2.70 -15.93 4.58
CA ALA A 153 2.37 -16.96 5.56
C ALA A 153 3.02 -18.31 5.22
N ASP A 154 3.41 -19.06 6.25
CA ASP A 154 3.87 -20.44 6.10
C ASP A 154 2.65 -21.38 6.16
N ASN A 155 1.88 -21.43 5.05
CA ASN A 155 0.69 -22.26 4.92
C ASN A 155 0.52 -22.77 3.48
N SER A 156 -0.61 -23.44 3.19
CA SER A 156 -0.91 -24.07 1.90
C SER A 156 -1.64 -23.18 0.90
N ILE A 157 -1.92 -21.91 1.22
CA ILE A 157 -2.65 -21.00 0.35
C ILE A 157 -1.67 -20.36 -0.63
N ASP A 158 -1.93 -20.46 -1.95
CA ASP A 158 -1.05 -19.89 -2.97
C ASP A 158 -1.21 -18.37 -3.10
N LEU A 159 -2.47 -17.86 -3.03
CA LEU A 159 -2.78 -16.44 -3.14
C LEU A 159 -2.41 -15.70 -1.86
N GLN A 160 -1.82 -14.51 -2.00
CA GLN A 160 -1.10 -13.85 -0.90
C GLN A 160 -2.00 -13.17 0.13
N GLU A 161 -3.06 -12.45 -0.30
CA GLU A 161 -3.90 -11.67 0.59
C GLU A 161 -5.37 -11.77 0.25
N PHE A 162 -6.18 -11.88 1.33
CA PHE A 162 -7.64 -11.82 1.25
C PHE A 162 -8.12 -10.74 2.21
N MET A 163 -8.75 -9.72 1.65
CA MET A 163 -9.09 -8.48 2.33
C MET A 163 -10.60 -8.30 2.45
N ILE A 164 -11.03 -7.62 3.50
CA ILE A 164 -12.39 -7.10 3.65
C ILE A 164 -12.40 -5.59 3.43
N MET A 165 -13.47 -5.10 2.80
CA MET A 165 -13.69 -3.69 2.49
C MET A 165 -15.08 -3.25 2.97
N PRO A 166 -15.22 -2.47 4.05
CA PRO A 166 -16.50 -1.97 4.55
C PRO A 166 -17.05 -0.83 3.66
N VAL A 167 -17.44 -1.16 2.44
CA VAL A 167 -17.86 -0.20 1.39
C VAL A 167 -19.24 0.41 1.62
N GLY A 168 -20.07 -0.20 2.47
CA GLY A 168 -21.42 0.28 2.79
C GLY A 168 -21.50 1.13 4.05
N ALA A 169 -20.39 1.35 4.77
CA ALA A 169 -20.37 2.16 5.98
C ALA A 169 -20.65 3.64 5.68
N ALA A 170 -21.22 4.35 6.66
CA ALA A 170 -21.56 5.76 6.54
C ALA A 170 -20.40 6.71 6.85
N SER A 171 -19.35 6.22 7.56
CA SER A 171 -18.18 6.98 7.99
C SER A 171 -16.97 6.08 8.09
N PHE A 172 -15.78 6.67 8.19
CA PHE A 172 -14.56 5.89 8.41
C PHE A 172 -14.58 5.19 9.78
N THR A 173 -15.02 5.88 10.82
CA THR A 173 -15.19 5.30 12.18
C THR A 173 -16.08 4.05 12.13
N GLU A 174 -17.19 4.10 11.40
CA GLU A 174 -18.07 2.94 11.26
C GLU A 174 -17.43 1.82 10.42
N ALA A 175 -16.74 2.17 9.33
CA ALA A 175 -16.00 1.23 8.50
C ALA A 175 -14.93 0.47 9.32
N LEU A 176 -14.16 1.19 10.14
CA LEU A 176 -13.14 0.57 11.01
C LEU A 176 -13.77 -0.35 12.05
N ARG A 177 -14.89 0.06 12.67
CA ARG A 177 -15.64 -0.78 13.62
C ARG A 177 -16.13 -2.07 12.96
N TRP A 178 -16.76 -1.98 11.81
CA TRP A 178 -17.23 -3.17 11.08
C TRP A 178 -16.09 -4.10 10.69
N GLY A 179 -14.95 -3.54 10.26
CA GLY A 179 -13.76 -4.32 9.95
C GLY A 179 -13.21 -5.05 11.17
N ALA A 180 -13.11 -4.38 12.32
CA ALA A 180 -12.63 -4.99 13.56
C ALA A 180 -13.62 -6.08 14.08
N GLU A 181 -14.93 -5.82 14.05
CA GLU A 181 -15.96 -6.81 14.42
C GLU A 181 -15.88 -8.05 13.51
N THR A 182 -15.72 -7.86 12.20
CA THR A 182 -15.56 -8.97 11.23
C THR A 182 -14.26 -9.74 11.45
N TYR A 183 -13.15 -9.05 11.76
CA TYR A 183 -11.89 -9.71 12.10
C TYR A 183 -12.01 -10.62 13.32
N HIS A 184 -12.72 -10.17 14.38
CA HIS A 184 -12.99 -11.01 15.55
C HIS A 184 -13.97 -12.16 15.24
N ALA A 185 -14.99 -11.93 14.41
CA ALA A 185 -15.88 -13.00 13.95
C ALA A 185 -15.09 -14.06 13.15
N LEU A 186 -14.17 -13.63 12.27
CA LEU A 186 -13.28 -14.54 11.54
C LEU A 186 -12.43 -15.41 12.47
N ALA A 187 -11.88 -14.84 13.54
CA ALA A 187 -11.15 -15.61 14.55
C ALA A 187 -12.05 -16.71 15.17
N GLY A 188 -13.32 -16.39 15.44
CA GLY A 188 -14.32 -17.35 15.93
C GLY A 188 -14.57 -18.49 14.94
N VAL A 189 -14.85 -18.16 13.68
CA VAL A 189 -15.07 -19.13 12.59
C VAL A 189 -13.88 -20.07 12.41
N LEU A 190 -12.65 -19.52 12.42
CA LEU A 190 -11.42 -20.32 12.33
C LEU A 190 -11.26 -21.27 13.54
N HIS A 191 -11.51 -20.77 14.75
CA HIS A 191 -11.40 -21.54 15.98
C HIS A 191 -12.40 -22.71 16.01
N GLU A 192 -13.66 -22.49 15.65
CA GLU A 192 -14.70 -23.50 15.56
C GLU A 192 -14.36 -24.64 14.58
N ARG A 193 -13.59 -24.31 13.53
CA ARG A 193 -13.08 -25.27 12.54
C ARG A 193 -11.75 -25.94 12.95
N GLY A 194 -11.20 -25.59 14.12
CA GLY A 194 -9.91 -26.09 14.58
C GLY A 194 -8.71 -25.57 13.75
N LEU A 195 -8.89 -24.43 13.07
CA LEU A 195 -7.86 -23.79 12.26
C LEU A 195 -7.03 -22.79 13.08
N SER A 196 -5.80 -22.54 12.62
CA SER A 196 -4.87 -21.60 13.26
C SER A 196 -5.40 -20.16 13.20
N THR A 197 -5.28 -19.45 14.32
CA THR A 197 -5.45 -17.99 14.43
C THR A 197 -4.13 -17.27 14.65
N ALA A 198 -2.99 -17.91 14.36
CA ALA A 198 -1.70 -17.22 14.27
C ALA A 198 -1.75 -16.22 13.13
N VAL A 199 -1.05 -15.09 13.30
CA VAL A 199 -1.08 -13.98 12.33
C VAL A 199 0.21 -13.90 11.53
N GLY A 200 0.07 -13.51 10.27
CA GLY A 200 1.18 -13.18 9.38
C GLY A 200 1.75 -11.76 9.61
N ASP A 201 2.63 -11.34 8.73
CA ASP A 201 3.36 -10.06 8.83
C ASP A 201 2.43 -8.84 8.85
N GLU A 202 1.30 -8.92 8.19
CA GLU A 202 0.33 -7.83 8.08
C GLU A 202 -0.84 -7.92 9.07
N GLY A 203 -0.78 -8.87 10.01
CA GLY A 203 -1.78 -9.04 11.07
C GLY A 203 -2.99 -9.88 10.68
N GLY A 204 -3.13 -10.32 9.43
CA GLY A 204 -4.13 -11.29 9.00
C GLY A 204 -3.82 -12.70 9.51
N PHE A 205 -4.86 -13.53 9.67
CA PHE A 205 -4.70 -14.93 10.09
C PHE A 205 -4.05 -15.76 8.98
N ALA A 206 -3.32 -16.80 9.38
CA ALA A 206 -2.61 -17.68 8.47
C ALA A 206 -3.06 -19.16 8.63
N PRO A 207 -4.34 -19.50 8.36
CA PRO A 207 -4.82 -20.86 8.47
C PRO A 207 -4.29 -21.73 7.33
N ASN A 208 -4.14 -23.05 7.58
CA ASN A 208 -3.98 -24.03 6.50
C ASN A 208 -5.34 -24.36 5.91
N LEU A 209 -5.53 -24.06 4.63
CA LEU A 209 -6.75 -24.36 3.89
C LEU A 209 -6.44 -25.26 2.69
N ALA A 210 -7.43 -26.05 2.25
CA ALA A 210 -7.24 -26.98 1.15
C ALA A 210 -7.14 -26.28 -0.23
N HIS A 211 -7.87 -25.18 -0.38
CA HIS A 211 -7.95 -24.40 -1.63
C HIS A 211 -7.97 -22.90 -1.34
N ASN A 212 -7.50 -22.09 -2.29
CA ASN A 212 -7.55 -20.63 -2.20
C ASN A 212 -8.99 -20.12 -2.05
N GLU A 213 -9.95 -20.75 -2.73
CA GLU A 213 -11.38 -20.44 -2.61
C GLU A 213 -11.94 -20.60 -1.19
N ASP A 214 -11.37 -21.50 -0.37
CA ASP A 214 -11.80 -21.67 1.01
C ASP A 214 -11.58 -20.41 1.85
N ALA A 215 -10.52 -19.63 1.55
CA ALA A 215 -10.29 -18.34 2.19
C ALA A 215 -11.44 -17.35 1.87
N VAL A 216 -11.84 -17.25 0.61
CA VAL A 216 -12.96 -16.38 0.20
C VAL A 216 -14.26 -16.81 0.89
N ARG A 217 -14.52 -18.11 0.94
CA ARG A 217 -15.71 -18.69 1.59
C ARG A 217 -15.77 -18.40 3.09
N ILE A 218 -14.63 -18.54 3.77
CA ILE A 218 -14.51 -18.23 5.21
C ILE A 218 -14.73 -16.73 5.47
N LEU A 219 -14.26 -15.85 4.55
CA LEU A 219 -14.52 -14.41 4.68
C LEU A 219 -16.01 -14.09 4.55
N VAL A 220 -16.74 -14.69 3.59
CA VAL A 220 -18.20 -14.51 3.47
C VAL A 220 -18.89 -14.92 4.78
N GLU A 221 -18.54 -16.09 5.32
CA GLU A 221 -19.09 -16.59 6.59
C GLU A 221 -18.76 -15.67 7.78
N ALA A 222 -17.55 -15.14 7.84
CA ALA A 222 -17.14 -14.20 8.89
C ALA A 222 -17.91 -12.86 8.81
N ILE A 223 -18.15 -12.35 7.60
CA ILE A 223 -18.97 -11.14 7.36
C ILE A 223 -20.39 -11.38 7.85
N GLU A 224 -21.01 -12.52 7.51
CA GLU A 224 -22.35 -12.91 7.97
C GLU A 224 -22.40 -13.11 9.49
N ALA A 225 -21.38 -13.76 10.08
CA ALA A 225 -21.26 -13.97 11.52
C ALA A 225 -21.09 -12.64 12.29
N ALA A 226 -20.51 -11.62 11.66
CA ALA A 226 -20.46 -10.26 12.20
C ALA A 226 -21.79 -9.49 12.04
N GLY A 227 -22.83 -10.13 11.49
CA GLY A 227 -24.13 -9.51 11.25
C GLY A 227 -24.16 -8.51 10.09
N ARG A 228 -23.26 -8.68 9.09
CA ARG A 228 -23.15 -7.81 7.92
C ARG A 228 -23.55 -8.55 6.64
N VAL A 229 -23.93 -7.76 5.64
CA VAL A 229 -24.32 -8.29 4.33
C VAL A 229 -23.10 -8.33 3.41
N PRO A 230 -22.66 -9.56 2.98
CA PRO A 230 -21.56 -9.69 2.04
C PRO A 230 -21.85 -8.98 0.72
N GLY A 231 -20.90 -8.20 0.26
CA GLY A 231 -20.99 -7.43 -0.98
C GLY A 231 -21.61 -6.06 -0.80
N ASP A 232 -22.70 -5.93 -0.10
CA ASP A 232 -23.39 -4.64 0.06
C ASP A 232 -22.77 -3.78 1.17
N GLU A 233 -22.58 -4.34 2.37
CA GLU A 233 -21.98 -3.66 3.52
C GLU A 233 -20.47 -3.87 3.54
N ILE A 234 -20.03 -5.13 3.46
CA ILE A 234 -18.61 -5.50 3.43
C ILE A 234 -18.35 -6.35 2.19
N ALA A 235 -17.52 -5.86 1.31
CA ALA A 235 -17.06 -6.56 0.11
C ALA A 235 -15.69 -7.21 0.36
N ILE A 236 -15.25 -8.04 -0.60
CA ILE A 236 -13.97 -8.74 -0.57
C ILE A 236 -13.04 -8.14 -1.62
N ALA A 237 -11.76 -8.00 -1.26
CA ALA A 237 -10.68 -7.74 -2.19
C ALA A 237 -9.62 -8.83 -2.06
N MET A 238 -8.87 -9.07 -3.13
CA MET A 238 -7.82 -10.08 -3.18
C MET A 238 -6.55 -9.49 -3.77
N ASP A 239 -5.42 -9.99 -3.29
CA ASP A 239 -4.10 -9.80 -3.88
C ASP A 239 -3.43 -11.17 -4.04
N PRO A 240 -3.47 -11.76 -5.24
CA PRO A 240 -2.77 -12.99 -5.55
C PRO A 240 -1.24 -12.87 -5.54
N ALA A 241 -0.68 -11.69 -5.74
CA ALA A 241 0.73 -11.47 -6.02
C ALA A 241 1.24 -12.40 -7.14
N SER A 242 0.57 -12.36 -8.29
CA SER A 242 0.73 -13.38 -9.34
C SER A 242 2.13 -13.48 -9.95
N SER A 243 2.97 -12.43 -9.77
CA SER A 243 4.39 -12.49 -10.14
C SER A 243 5.14 -13.61 -9.41
N GLU A 244 4.79 -13.88 -8.14
CA GLU A 244 5.37 -14.96 -7.33
C GLU A 244 4.97 -16.36 -7.82
N LEU A 245 3.86 -16.47 -8.52
CA LEU A 245 3.32 -17.70 -9.07
C LEU A 245 3.79 -17.99 -10.50
N TYR A 246 4.32 -16.97 -11.20
CA TYR A 246 4.62 -17.04 -12.63
C TYR A 246 6.00 -17.63 -12.89
N ARG A 247 6.05 -18.76 -13.58
CA ARG A 247 7.29 -19.49 -13.93
C ARG A 247 7.19 -20.07 -15.33
N ASP A 248 8.20 -19.82 -16.14
CA ASP A 248 8.31 -20.40 -17.49
C ASP A 248 7.06 -20.21 -18.38
N GLY A 249 6.38 -19.06 -18.25
CA GLY A 249 5.20 -18.73 -19.05
C GLY A 249 3.88 -19.30 -18.52
N ALA A 250 3.84 -19.79 -17.27
CA ALA A 250 2.64 -20.34 -16.64
C ALA A 250 2.55 -19.98 -15.15
N TYR A 251 1.36 -20.02 -14.59
CA TYR A 251 1.06 -19.78 -13.18
C TYR A 251 1.00 -21.11 -12.44
N VAL A 252 1.87 -21.28 -11.45
CA VAL A 252 1.97 -22.51 -10.65
C VAL A 252 1.30 -22.30 -9.30
N LEU A 253 0.12 -22.86 -9.12
CA LEU A 253 -0.62 -22.91 -7.86
C LEU A 253 -0.21 -24.21 -7.14
N ALA A 254 0.91 -24.17 -6.42
CA ALA A 254 1.53 -25.38 -5.84
C ALA A 254 0.65 -25.99 -4.74
N GLY A 255 -0.04 -25.17 -3.93
CA GLY A 255 -0.97 -25.62 -2.90
C GLY A 255 -2.19 -26.34 -3.46
N GLU A 256 -2.64 -25.96 -4.66
CA GLU A 256 -3.73 -26.64 -5.38
C GLU A 256 -3.25 -27.71 -6.34
N GLY A 257 -1.94 -27.85 -6.54
CA GLY A 257 -1.37 -28.82 -7.51
C GLY A 257 -1.75 -28.53 -8.97
N ARG A 258 -1.90 -27.23 -9.33
CA ARG A 258 -2.35 -26.79 -10.67
C ARG A 258 -1.29 -25.91 -11.33
N THR A 259 -1.21 -26.05 -12.64
CA THR A 259 -0.43 -25.12 -13.50
C THR A 259 -1.39 -24.56 -14.54
N LEU A 260 -1.46 -23.25 -14.64
CA LEU A 260 -2.42 -22.53 -15.48
C LEU A 260 -1.68 -21.65 -16.50
N SER A 261 -2.16 -21.62 -17.73
CA SER A 261 -1.79 -20.58 -18.70
C SER A 261 -2.39 -19.23 -18.28
N SER A 262 -1.97 -18.13 -18.94
CA SER A 262 -2.55 -16.80 -18.69
C SER A 262 -4.07 -16.79 -18.91
N ASP A 263 -4.58 -17.42 -19.97
CA ASP A 263 -6.03 -17.49 -20.23
C ASP A 263 -6.77 -18.30 -19.16
N GLU A 264 -6.18 -19.39 -18.67
CA GLU A 264 -6.78 -20.20 -17.60
C GLU A 264 -6.76 -19.46 -16.26
N MET A 265 -5.71 -18.65 -15.99
CA MET A 265 -5.66 -17.80 -14.79
C MET A 265 -6.72 -16.69 -14.84
N VAL A 266 -6.93 -16.07 -16.00
CA VAL A 266 -8.04 -15.13 -16.22
C VAL A 266 -9.38 -15.82 -15.98
N ALA A 267 -9.61 -17.00 -16.52
CA ALA A 267 -10.85 -17.76 -16.32
C ALA A 267 -11.06 -18.14 -14.85
N TYR A 268 -9.98 -18.45 -14.11
CA TYR A 268 -10.02 -18.72 -12.67
C TYR A 268 -10.54 -17.51 -11.88
N PHE A 269 -10.04 -16.30 -12.16
CA PHE A 269 -10.52 -15.10 -11.49
C PHE A 269 -11.93 -14.69 -11.92
N VAL A 270 -12.29 -14.90 -13.19
CA VAL A 270 -13.68 -14.66 -13.65
C VAL A 270 -14.67 -15.53 -12.87
N ASP A 271 -14.35 -16.83 -12.68
CA ASP A 271 -15.20 -17.74 -11.91
C ASP A 271 -15.34 -17.30 -10.45
N LEU A 272 -14.26 -16.88 -9.80
CA LEU A 272 -14.32 -16.40 -8.41
C LEU A 272 -15.14 -15.10 -8.30
N VAL A 273 -14.95 -14.14 -9.19
CA VAL A 273 -15.68 -12.86 -9.19
C VAL A 273 -17.18 -13.06 -9.47
N ASP A 274 -17.54 -14.02 -10.32
CA ASP A 274 -18.95 -14.29 -10.64
C ASP A 274 -19.70 -15.00 -9.49
N ARG A 275 -18.97 -15.70 -8.60
CA ARG A 275 -19.55 -16.47 -7.47
C ARG A 275 -19.49 -15.78 -6.12
N TYR A 276 -18.57 -14.84 -5.93
CA TYR A 276 -18.30 -14.21 -4.65
C TYR A 276 -18.34 -12.68 -4.73
N PRO A 277 -18.58 -11.98 -3.61
CA PRO A 277 -18.68 -10.52 -3.59
C PRO A 277 -17.31 -9.83 -3.67
N ILE A 278 -16.48 -10.23 -4.64
CA ILE A 278 -15.16 -9.67 -4.89
C ILE A 278 -15.34 -8.40 -5.71
N VAL A 279 -14.79 -7.29 -5.23
CA VAL A 279 -14.89 -5.96 -5.87
C VAL A 279 -13.56 -5.38 -6.30
N SER A 280 -12.45 -5.98 -5.85
CA SER A 280 -11.10 -5.54 -6.21
C SER A 280 -10.17 -6.75 -6.30
N LEU A 281 -9.34 -6.77 -7.34
CA LEU A 281 -8.29 -7.75 -7.59
C LEU A 281 -7.00 -7.01 -7.88
N GLU A 282 -6.00 -7.17 -7.02
CA GLU A 282 -4.66 -6.62 -7.15
C GLU A 282 -3.75 -7.68 -7.77
N ASP A 283 -2.84 -7.28 -8.65
CA ASP A 283 -1.84 -8.14 -9.30
C ASP A 283 -2.35 -9.52 -9.73
N GLY A 284 -3.51 -9.51 -10.40
CA GLY A 284 -4.12 -10.74 -10.92
C GLY A 284 -3.29 -11.44 -12.01
N MET A 285 -2.32 -10.75 -12.59
CA MET A 285 -1.35 -11.28 -13.55
C MET A 285 0.05 -10.83 -13.14
N ALA A 286 1.08 -11.53 -13.63
CA ALA A 286 2.48 -11.21 -13.38
C ALA A 286 2.89 -9.85 -13.97
N GLU A 287 3.93 -9.21 -13.40
CA GLU A 287 4.40 -7.86 -13.74
C GLU A 287 4.83 -7.67 -15.20
N ASP A 288 5.21 -8.76 -15.88
CA ASP A 288 5.63 -8.75 -17.28
C ASP A 288 4.64 -9.46 -18.23
N ASP A 289 3.54 -10.05 -17.72
CA ASP A 289 2.49 -10.69 -18.54
C ASP A 289 1.46 -9.63 -19.00
N TRP A 290 1.90 -8.69 -19.85
CA TRP A 290 1.07 -7.59 -20.35
C TRP A 290 -0.13 -8.06 -21.18
N ASP A 291 0.00 -9.16 -21.93
CA ASP A 291 -1.09 -9.75 -22.72
C ASP A 291 -2.15 -10.37 -21.78
N GLY A 292 -1.71 -11.09 -20.75
CA GLY A 292 -2.57 -11.59 -19.68
C GLY A 292 -3.31 -10.46 -18.95
N TRP A 293 -2.63 -9.37 -18.63
CA TRP A 293 -3.24 -8.17 -18.04
C TRP A 293 -4.32 -7.54 -18.93
N THR A 294 -4.05 -7.45 -20.24
CA THR A 294 -5.03 -6.94 -21.22
C THR A 294 -6.26 -7.85 -21.29
N SER A 295 -6.06 -9.18 -21.29
CA SER A 295 -7.13 -10.17 -21.26
C SER A 295 -7.95 -10.08 -19.97
N LEU A 296 -7.30 -9.99 -18.81
CA LEU A 296 -7.95 -9.82 -17.51
C LEU A 296 -8.77 -8.51 -17.46
N THR A 297 -8.20 -7.40 -17.95
CA THR A 297 -8.87 -6.11 -17.98
C THR A 297 -10.10 -6.12 -18.89
N THR A 298 -10.00 -6.78 -20.02
CA THR A 298 -11.14 -6.97 -20.93
C THR A 298 -12.25 -7.77 -20.28
N ALA A 299 -11.92 -8.84 -19.55
CA ALA A 299 -12.90 -9.72 -18.92
C ALA A 299 -13.56 -9.11 -17.67
N LEU A 300 -12.80 -8.43 -16.82
CA LEU A 300 -13.24 -8.03 -15.49
C LEU A 300 -13.25 -6.51 -15.24
N GLY A 301 -12.55 -5.69 -16.02
CA GLY A 301 -12.35 -4.27 -15.74
C GLY A 301 -13.62 -3.41 -15.70
N SER A 302 -14.75 -3.91 -16.24
CA SER A 302 -16.07 -3.27 -16.12
C SER A 302 -16.84 -3.70 -14.87
N LYS A 303 -16.46 -4.82 -14.25
CA LYS A 303 -17.15 -5.42 -13.10
C LYS A 303 -16.47 -5.07 -11.77
N VAL A 304 -15.14 -5.13 -11.74
CA VAL A 304 -14.34 -4.96 -10.54
C VAL A 304 -13.16 -4.01 -10.76
N GLN A 305 -12.63 -3.50 -9.67
CA GLN A 305 -11.37 -2.78 -9.66
C GLN A 305 -10.23 -3.75 -9.91
N LEU A 306 -9.34 -3.42 -10.85
CA LEU A 306 -8.10 -4.14 -11.13
C LEU A 306 -6.93 -3.24 -10.77
N VAL A 307 -6.22 -3.59 -9.71
CA VAL A 307 -5.12 -2.79 -9.15
C VAL A 307 -3.79 -3.34 -9.64
N GLY A 308 -2.96 -2.50 -10.24
CA GLY A 308 -1.57 -2.85 -10.53
C GLY A 308 -0.65 -2.38 -9.41
N ASP A 309 0.07 -3.33 -8.79
CA ASP A 309 1.17 -3.09 -7.85
C ASP A 309 2.51 -3.32 -8.56
N ASP A 310 2.97 -4.55 -8.68
CA ASP A 310 4.26 -4.90 -9.29
C ASP A 310 4.36 -4.47 -10.77
N VAL A 311 3.24 -4.50 -11.49
CA VAL A 311 3.19 -4.07 -12.89
C VAL A 311 3.48 -2.59 -13.05
N PHE A 312 3.16 -1.74 -12.05
CA PHE A 312 3.34 -0.28 -12.11
C PHE A 312 4.40 0.28 -11.16
N VAL A 313 4.62 -0.33 -10.00
CA VAL A 313 5.60 0.04 -8.96
C VAL A 313 5.62 1.54 -8.64
N THR A 314 4.44 2.19 -8.58
CA THR A 314 4.30 3.65 -8.35
C THR A 314 5.12 4.50 -9.34
N ASN A 315 5.40 3.98 -10.54
CA ASN A 315 6.26 4.59 -11.55
C ASN A 315 5.44 5.15 -12.72
N GLU A 316 5.64 6.44 -13.05
CA GLU A 316 4.90 7.12 -14.12
C GLU A 316 5.09 6.47 -15.51
N GLU A 317 6.28 5.99 -15.84
CA GLU A 317 6.54 5.40 -17.16
C GLU A 317 5.82 4.07 -17.33
N ARG A 318 5.84 3.23 -16.29
CA ARG A 318 5.12 1.96 -16.29
C ARG A 318 3.60 2.16 -16.28
N LEU A 319 3.12 3.13 -15.48
CA LEU A 319 1.70 3.50 -15.47
C LEU A 319 1.25 4.00 -16.85
N ARG A 320 2.05 4.84 -17.52
CA ARG A 320 1.77 5.35 -18.87
C ARG A 320 1.64 4.20 -19.86
N ARG A 321 2.56 3.24 -19.81
CA ARG A 321 2.47 2.02 -20.63
C ARG A 321 1.16 1.27 -20.39
N GLY A 322 0.75 1.14 -19.12
CA GLY A 322 -0.53 0.49 -18.77
C GLY A 322 -1.75 1.26 -19.28
N ILE A 323 -1.73 2.59 -19.16
CA ILE A 323 -2.78 3.47 -19.68
C ILE A 323 -2.92 3.30 -21.19
N ASP A 324 -1.81 3.38 -21.93
CA ASP A 324 -1.78 3.25 -23.39
C ASP A 324 -2.22 1.86 -23.86
N GLY A 325 -1.89 0.82 -23.08
CA GLY A 325 -2.28 -0.57 -23.34
C GLY A 325 -3.66 -0.97 -22.82
N GLY A 326 -4.35 -0.09 -22.08
CA GLY A 326 -5.64 -0.39 -21.47
C GLY A 326 -5.58 -1.44 -20.36
N THR A 327 -4.45 -1.53 -19.66
CA THR A 327 -4.14 -2.49 -18.59
C THR A 327 -4.60 -1.97 -17.24
N ALA A 328 -5.35 -2.77 -16.48
CA ALA A 328 -5.89 -2.40 -15.15
C ALA A 328 -6.85 -1.19 -15.19
N ASN A 329 -7.31 -0.71 -14.05
CA ASN A 329 -8.09 0.52 -13.89
C ASN A 329 -7.81 1.24 -12.56
N ALA A 330 -6.85 0.72 -11.79
CA ALA A 330 -6.36 1.31 -10.55
C ALA A 330 -4.85 1.01 -10.38
N ILE A 331 -4.20 1.79 -9.54
CA ILE A 331 -2.79 1.62 -9.17
C ILE A 331 -2.63 1.59 -7.66
N LEU A 332 -1.77 0.71 -7.17
CA LEU A 332 -1.30 0.73 -5.80
C LEU A 332 -0.19 1.78 -5.66
N ILE A 333 -0.24 2.57 -4.60
CA ILE A 333 0.70 3.66 -4.34
C ILE A 333 1.53 3.32 -3.10
N LYS A 334 2.78 3.00 -3.30
CA LYS A 334 3.77 2.73 -2.26
C LYS A 334 4.89 3.76 -2.35
N VAL A 335 4.94 4.69 -1.40
CA VAL A 335 5.88 5.83 -1.45
C VAL A 335 7.35 5.42 -1.60
N ASN A 336 7.73 4.26 -1.05
CA ASN A 336 9.10 3.78 -1.11
C ASN A 336 9.46 3.06 -2.43
N GLN A 337 8.47 2.68 -3.26
CA GLN A 337 8.73 2.11 -4.60
C GLN A 337 9.32 3.14 -5.55
N ILE A 338 9.01 4.42 -5.34
CA ILE A 338 9.51 5.52 -6.17
C ILE A 338 10.51 6.42 -5.42
N GLY A 339 10.31 6.64 -4.11
CA GLY A 339 11.31 7.19 -3.20
C GLY A 339 11.28 8.70 -2.95
N THR A 340 10.28 9.45 -3.46
CA THR A 340 10.00 10.84 -3.06
C THR A 340 8.49 11.11 -2.99
N LEU A 341 8.11 12.10 -2.18
CA LEU A 341 6.73 12.60 -2.15
C LEU A 341 6.34 13.22 -3.49
N THR A 342 7.24 13.99 -4.11
CA THR A 342 6.99 14.66 -5.41
C THR A 342 6.66 13.67 -6.51
N GLU A 343 7.44 12.59 -6.67
CA GLU A 343 7.18 11.56 -7.68
C GLU A 343 5.92 10.76 -7.36
N THR A 344 5.68 10.47 -6.08
CA THR A 344 4.45 9.81 -5.64
C THR A 344 3.21 10.60 -6.05
N LEU A 345 3.18 11.90 -5.75
CA LEU A 345 2.08 12.79 -6.12
C LEU A 345 1.94 12.94 -7.65
N GLY A 346 3.07 12.97 -8.39
CA GLY A 346 3.07 12.97 -9.86
C GLY A 346 2.41 11.74 -10.46
N THR A 347 2.76 10.55 -9.93
CA THR A 347 2.14 9.28 -10.36
C THR A 347 0.63 9.25 -10.07
N MET A 348 0.21 9.75 -8.90
CA MET A 348 -1.22 9.82 -8.54
C MET A 348 -1.99 10.82 -9.42
N ASP A 349 -1.39 11.96 -9.78
CA ASP A 349 -1.98 12.92 -10.70
C ASP A 349 -2.15 12.30 -12.10
N LEU A 350 -1.12 11.61 -12.61
CA LEU A 350 -1.20 10.89 -13.88
C LEU A 350 -2.31 9.84 -13.87
N ALA A 351 -2.42 9.04 -12.82
CA ALA A 351 -3.46 8.03 -12.64
C ALA A 351 -4.86 8.67 -12.69
N THR A 352 -5.08 9.68 -11.85
CA THR A 352 -6.38 10.36 -11.71
C THR A 352 -6.84 11.00 -13.01
N ARG A 353 -5.94 11.68 -13.74
CA ARG A 353 -6.25 12.29 -15.04
C ARG A 353 -6.62 11.28 -16.13
N ASN A 354 -6.24 10.02 -15.95
CA ASN A 354 -6.56 8.95 -16.88
C ASN A 354 -7.63 7.98 -16.33
N ALA A 355 -8.42 8.44 -15.34
CA ALA A 355 -9.51 7.68 -14.72
C ALA A 355 -9.07 6.36 -14.07
N TYR A 356 -7.83 6.27 -13.60
CA TYR A 356 -7.36 5.21 -12.71
C TYR A 356 -7.61 5.63 -11.26
N ALA A 357 -8.15 4.73 -10.45
CA ALA A 357 -8.19 4.94 -9.01
C ALA A 357 -6.79 4.72 -8.40
N CYS A 358 -6.54 5.38 -7.27
CA CYS A 358 -5.32 5.17 -6.49
C CYS A 358 -5.67 4.50 -5.15
N VAL A 359 -4.89 3.50 -4.76
CA VAL A 359 -4.97 2.87 -3.44
C VAL A 359 -3.67 3.20 -2.70
N MET A 360 -3.73 4.02 -1.66
CA MET A 360 -2.57 4.28 -0.81
C MET A 360 -2.22 3.02 -0.02
N SER A 361 -0.95 2.60 -0.01
CA SER A 361 -0.57 1.31 0.54
C SER A 361 0.62 1.38 1.48
N HIS A 362 0.57 0.49 2.48
CA HIS A 362 1.69 0.12 3.34
C HIS A 362 2.68 -0.82 2.62
N ARG A 363 3.66 -1.30 3.38
CA ARG A 363 4.50 -2.45 3.00
C ARG A 363 4.40 -3.54 4.08
N SER A 364 4.91 -4.75 3.76
CA SER A 364 4.95 -5.86 4.73
C SER A 364 5.83 -5.53 5.96
N GLY A 365 6.95 -4.84 5.79
CA GLY A 365 7.73 -4.25 6.88
C GLY A 365 7.32 -2.81 7.12
N GLU A 366 6.54 -2.58 8.17
CA GLU A 366 6.03 -1.26 8.56
C GLU A 366 6.62 -0.79 9.89
N THR A 367 6.28 0.44 10.25
CA THR A 367 6.68 1.09 11.49
C THR A 367 5.48 1.80 12.11
N GLU A 368 5.67 2.55 13.19
CA GLU A 368 4.65 3.43 13.75
C GLU A 368 4.37 4.70 12.91
N ASP A 369 5.13 4.94 11.82
CA ASP A 369 4.90 6.08 10.93
C ASP A 369 3.49 6.03 10.31
N THR A 370 2.83 7.19 10.26
CA THR A 370 1.45 7.33 9.79
C THR A 370 1.32 8.16 8.52
N SER A 371 2.42 8.51 7.86
CA SER A 371 2.42 9.39 6.69
C SER A 371 1.43 8.96 5.61
N ILE A 372 1.31 7.65 5.34
CA ILE A 372 0.37 7.15 4.32
C ILE A 372 -1.10 7.40 4.67
N ALA A 373 -1.47 7.48 5.95
CA ALA A 373 -2.82 7.84 6.36
C ALA A 373 -3.11 9.32 6.02
N ASP A 374 -2.18 10.22 6.35
CA ASP A 374 -2.28 11.62 5.99
C ASP A 374 -2.30 11.82 4.46
N LEU A 375 -1.43 11.11 3.72
CA LEU A 375 -1.36 11.19 2.26
C LEU A 375 -2.63 10.67 1.58
N ALA A 376 -3.27 9.62 2.12
CA ALA A 376 -4.54 9.13 1.58
C ALA A 376 -5.64 10.20 1.63
N VAL A 377 -5.72 10.95 2.73
CA VAL A 377 -6.68 12.06 2.87
C VAL A 377 -6.23 13.28 2.06
N ALA A 378 -4.93 13.62 2.08
CA ALA A 378 -4.37 14.74 1.35
C ALA A 378 -4.71 14.67 -0.15
N THR A 379 -4.63 13.50 -0.73
CA THR A 379 -4.87 13.27 -2.17
C THR A 379 -6.32 12.95 -2.50
N ASN A 380 -7.19 12.78 -1.48
CA ASN A 380 -8.55 12.28 -1.65
C ASN A 380 -8.65 10.99 -2.48
N CYS A 381 -7.64 10.11 -2.41
CA CYS A 381 -7.59 8.90 -3.24
C CYS A 381 -8.73 7.91 -2.93
N GLY A 382 -9.31 8.02 -1.74
CA GLY A 382 -10.52 7.31 -1.36
C GLY A 382 -10.33 5.85 -0.95
N GLN A 383 -9.11 5.31 -0.99
CA GLN A 383 -8.79 3.94 -0.61
C GLN A 383 -7.44 3.84 0.09
N ILE A 384 -7.32 2.95 1.09
CA ILE A 384 -6.07 2.65 1.77
C ILE A 384 -5.95 1.14 2.05
N LYS A 385 -4.81 0.54 1.69
CA LYS A 385 -4.43 -0.83 2.01
C LYS A 385 -3.34 -0.77 3.08
N THR A 386 -3.67 -1.10 4.34
CA THR A 386 -2.72 -0.99 5.44
C THR A 386 -2.81 -2.13 6.46
N GLY A 387 -3.12 -3.33 5.98
CA GLY A 387 -3.11 -4.57 6.77
C GLY A 387 -4.38 -4.80 7.59
N ALA A 388 -4.34 -5.77 8.49
CA ALA A 388 -5.44 -6.10 9.38
C ALA A 388 -5.67 -5.01 10.45
N PRO A 389 -6.86 -4.95 11.08
CA PRO A 389 -7.10 -4.09 12.24
C PRO A 389 -6.45 -4.66 13.52
N ALA A 390 -5.22 -5.11 13.40
CA ALA A 390 -4.40 -5.72 14.45
C ALA A 390 -2.92 -5.39 14.19
N ARG A 391 -2.06 -5.49 15.22
CA ARG A 391 -0.65 -5.07 15.26
C ARG A 391 -0.51 -3.54 15.21
N SER A 392 0.34 -3.00 16.09
CA SER A 392 0.48 -1.55 16.30
C SER A 392 0.92 -0.80 15.06
N ASP A 393 1.78 -1.41 14.24
CA ASP A 393 2.30 -0.88 12.98
C ASP A 393 1.18 -0.65 11.93
N ARG A 394 0.11 -1.44 11.97
CA ARG A 394 -1.07 -1.30 11.10
C ARG A 394 -2.10 -0.37 11.74
N VAL A 395 -2.44 -0.64 13.00
CA VAL A 395 -3.46 0.11 13.77
C VAL A 395 -3.08 1.59 13.91
N ALA A 396 -1.78 1.94 13.93
CA ALA A 396 -1.32 3.33 13.96
C ALA A 396 -1.93 4.17 12.81
N LYS A 397 -1.99 3.62 11.58
CA LYS A 397 -2.56 4.28 10.40
C LYS A 397 -4.07 4.46 10.54
N TYR A 398 -4.78 3.42 11.00
CA TYR A 398 -6.23 3.50 11.26
C TYR A 398 -6.56 4.52 12.35
N ASN A 399 -5.80 4.53 13.44
CA ASN A 399 -5.97 5.51 14.51
C ASN A 399 -5.69 6.95 14.04
N GLN A 400 -4.73 7.14 13.13
CA GLN A 400 -4.47 8.44 12.52
C GLN A 400 -5.66 8.91 11.67
N LEU A 401 -6.26 8.01 10.88
CA LEU A 401 -7.46 8.33 10.09
C LEU A 401 -8.67 8.71 10.98
N LEU A 402 -8.84 8.07 12.15
CA LEU A 402 -9.86 8.48 13.13
C LEU A 402 -9.62 9.91 13.63
N ARG A 403 -8.36 10.27 13.94
CA ARG A 403 -8.01 11.65 14.35
C ARG A 403 -8.28 12.66 13.23
N ILE A 404 -7.97 12.30 11.99
CA ILE A 404 -8.25 13.15 10.82
C ILE A 404 -9.76 13.32 10.63
N GLU A 405 -10.56 12.24 10.75
CA GLU A 405 -12.02 12.32 10.67
C GLU A 405 -12.58 13.25 11.75
N GLU A 406 -12.09 13.15 13.00
CA GLU A 406 -12.47 14.04 14.09
C GLU A 406 -12.10 15.52 13.80
N GLN A 407 -10.90 15.79 13.30
CA GLN A 407 -10.46 17.13 12.91
C GLN A 407 -11.27 17.73 11.77
N LEU A 408 -11.72 16.93 10.82
CA LEU A 408 -12.57 17.36 9.70
C LEU A 408 -14.02 17.60 10.14
N GLY A 409 -14.50 16.87 11.15
CA GLY A 409 -15.87 16.99 11.66
C GLY A 409 -16.90 16.78 10.54
N GLU A 410 -17.86 17.70 10.42
CA GLU A 410 -18.92 17.62 9.42
C GLU A 410 -18.44 17.74 7.96
N SER A 411 -17.22 18.20 7.74
CA SER A 411 -16.62 18.26 6.39
C SER A 411 -15.97 16.95 5.95
N ALA A 412 -15.84 15.97 6.84
CA ALA A 412 -15.36 14.64 6.48
C ALA A 412 -16.31 13.95 5.50
N ALA A 413 -15.76 13.39 4.44
CA ALA A 413 -16.52 12.61 3.47
C ALA A 413 -16.00 11.18 3.42
N PHE A 414 -16.90 10.20 3.49
CA PHE A 414 -16.60 8.80 3.26
C PHE A 414 -17.43 8.32 2.07
N ARG A 415 -16.75 7.98 0.96
CA ARG A 415 -17.41 7.70 -0.32
C ARG A 415 -17.81 6.23 -0.49
N GLY A 416 -17.36 5.34 0.38
CA GLY A 416 -17.66 3.93 0.33
C GLY A 416 -17.37 3.33 -1.04
N ARG A 417 -18.31 2.54 -1.56
CA ARG A 417 -18.18 1.87 -2.87
C ARG A 417 -17.84 2.80 -4.03
N SER A 418 -18.25 4.07 -4.00
CA SER A 418 -17.96 5.00 -5.09
C SER A 418 -16.49 5.42 -5.18
N SER A 419 -15.66 5.03 -4.22
CA SER A 419 -14.19 5.20 -4.27
C SER A 419 -13.49 4.18 -5.17
N LEU A 420 -14.15 3.06 -5.49
CA LEU A 420 -13.55 2.01 -6.31
C LEU A 420 -13.62 2.38 -7.80
N ALA A 421 -12.56 2.03 -8.54
CA ALA A 421 -12.60 2.09 -9.98
C ALA A 421 -13.64 1.10 -10.52
N SER A 422 -14.49 1.58 -11.40
CA SER A 422 -15.23 0.72 -12.32
C SER A 422 -15.20 1.41 -13.69
N ARG A 423 -14.73 0.74 -14.71
CA ARG A 423 -14.99 1.19 -16.08
C ARG A 423 -16.48 0.96 -16.34
N GLY A 424 -17.33 1.84 -15.78
CA GLY A 424 -18.76 1.83 -16.14
C GLY A 424 -18.88 1.81 -17.65
N ALA A 425 -19.86 1.06 -18.17
CA ALA A 425 -20.20 1.11 -19.59
C ALA A 425 -20.18 2.59 -20.03
N ALA A 426 -19.44 2.86 -21.08
CA ALA A 426 -19.27 4.21 -21.62
C ALA A 426 -20.62 4.94 -21.59
N ARG A 427 -20.65 6.09 -20.89
CA ARG A 427 -21.83 6.96 -20.85
C ARG A 427 -22.14 7.49 -22.23
#